data_eeed1e25c7c7b6cdf4ad3430ac7a62a0
#
_entry.id   eeed1e25c7c7b6cdf4ad3430ac7a62a0
#
_cell.length_a   1.000
_cell.length_b   1.000
_cell.length_c   1.000
_cell.angle_alpha   90.00
_cell.angle_beta   90.00
_cell.angle_gamma   90.00
#
_symmetry.space_group_name_H-M   'P 1'
#
loop_
_entity.id
_entity.type
_entity.pdbx_description
1 polymer ?
#
loop_
_entity_poly.entity_id
_entity_poly.type
_entity_poly.pdbx_seq_one_letter_code
_entity_poly.pdbx_strand_id
1 'polypeptide(L)'
;MSYTTLITSDKAREGKNTKGRTISSMEVAEMVGKEHNKLMRDIRTYIEQLGESNFGHTDFFTESTYQTSQNKTMPCFLVTKKGCEFIAHKLTGVKGTEFTAKYINRFHEMEDYIQKNQSDLLQAGMYVVKFVADDLRVNEASRLLMYENMCKDFNIPTSFLPKYASNGNREMKSLTALLSENKCGISAPKFNVLLMEQGYLEEKERQSTKGNGVKKFKSLTDKGLRYGENLVSPHNQRETQPLYYSDTFMELFGEVMN
;
A
#
# COMPACT_ATOMS: atom_id res chain seq x y z
N MET A 1 17.35 -29.55 9.67
CA MET A 1 16.11 -29.62 8.88
C MET A 1 15.46 -28.25 8.97
N SER A 2 15.36 -27.57 7.85
CA SER A 2 14.90 -26.19 7.77
C SER A 2 13.38 -26.15 7.91
N TYR A 3 12.86 -25.60 8.98
CA TYR A 3 11.45 -25.35 9.14
C TYR A 3 11.10 -24.05 8.41
N THR A 4 10.65 -24.19 7.18
CA THR A 4 10.02 -23.08 6.44
C THR A 4 8.70 -22.76 7.12
N THR A 5 8.67 -21.66 7.87
CA THR A 5 7.49 -21.16 8.55
C THR A 5 6.45 -20.75 7.50
N LEU A 6 5.38 -21.51 7.39
CA LEU A 6 4.17 -21.11 6.66
C LEU A 6 3.54 -19.90 7.36
N ILE A 7 3.75 -18.73 6.79
CA ILE A 7 2.91 -17.57 7.08
C ILE A 7 1.59 -17.82 6.36
N THR A 8 0.63 -18.42 7.04
CA THR A 8 -0.74 -18.52 6.54
C THR A 8 -1.38 -17.16 6.64
N SER A 9 -1.76 -16.63 5.48
CA SER A 9 -2.53 -15.43 5.30
C SER A 9 -3.94 -15.64 5.87
N ASP A 10 -4.17 -15.24 7.12
CA ASP A 10 -5.51 -15.10 7.64
C ASP A 10 -6.07 -13.72 7.25
N LYS A 11 -7.24 -13.76 6.60
CA LYS A 11 -8.04 -12.61 6.21
C LYS A 11 -8.22 -11.66 7.40
N ALA A 12 -7.63 -10.47 7.28
CA ALA A 12 -7.80 -9.38 8.21
C ALA A 12 -9.27 -8.98 8.32
N ARG A 13 -9.85 -9.16 9.51
CA ARG A 13 -10.97 -8.35 9.99
C ARG A 13 -10.37 -7.12 10.67
N GLU A 14 -10.83 -5.96 10.24
CA GLU A 14 -10.45 -4.65 10.76
C GLU A 14 -10.63 -4.60 12.29
N GLY A 15 -9.54 -4.33 12.98
CA GLY A 15 -9.48 -4.03 14.42
C GLY A 15 -8.05 -3.70 14.78
N LYS A 16 -7.80 -2.44 15.09
CA LYS A 16 -6.59 -1.80 15.63
C LYS A 16 -5.31 -2.65 15.61
N ASN A 17 -4.39 -2.23 14.80
CA ASN A 17 -3.08 -2.78 14.48
C ASN A 17 -2.16 -2.94 15.73
N THR A 18 -2.40 -3.98 16.53
CA THR A 18 -1.57 -4.45 17.64
C THR A 18 -1.37 -5.97 17.62
N LYS A 19 -1.54 -6.63 16.47
CA LYS A 19 -1.00 -8.00 16.31
C LYS A 19 0.52 -7.89 16.26
N GLY A 20 1.08 -7.70 17.48
CA GLY A 20 2.49 -7.70 17.73
C GLY A 20 3.14 -8.94 17.14
N ARG A 21 4.35 -8.79 16.69
CA ARG A 21 5.23 -9.88 16.24
C ARG A 21 5.19 -10.98 17.29
N THR A 22 4.93 -12.20 16.84
CA THR A 22 4.80 -13.37 17.71
C THR A 22 5.66 -14.51 17.18
N ILE A 23 6.13 -15.36 18.08
CA ILE A 23 6.77 -16.64 17.74
C ILE A 23 5.90 -17.78 18.28
N SER A 24 5.98 -18.95 17.64
CA SER A 24 5.18 -20.09 18.08
C SER A 24 5.71 -20.68 19.41
N SER A 25 4.81 -21.22 20.21
CA SER A 25 5.22 -21.92 21.44
C SER A 25 6.13 -23.14 21.16
N MET A 26 6.13 -23.65 19.94
CA MET A 26 7.07 -24.70 19.51
C MET A 26 8.49 -24.13 19.43
N GLU A 27 8.66 -23.00 18.76
CA GLU A 27 9.93 -22.29 18.63
C GLU A 27 10.44 -21.83 20.02
N VAL A 28 9.55 -21.32 20.87
CA VAL A 28 9.88 -20.96 22.27
C VAL A 28 10.36 -22.20 23.05
N ALA A 29 9.69 -23.35 22.92
CA ALA A 29 10.08 -24.58 23.59
C ALA A 29 11.49 -25.04 23.21
N GLU A 30 11.81 -24.93 21.91
CA GLU A 30 13.15 -25.23 21.38
C GLU A 30 14.19 -24.25 21.94
N MET A 31 13.90 -22.95 21.96
CA MET A 31 14.80 -21.93 22.52
C MET A 31 15.08 -22.14 24.02
N VAL A 32 14.08 -22.55 24.79
CA VAL A 32 14.20 -22.85 26.23
C VAL A 32 14.87 -24.19 26.49
N GLY A 33 14.91 -25.08 25.48
CA GLY A 33 15.36 -26.47 25.67
C GLY A 33 14.37 -27.32 26.47
N LYS A 34 13.06 -27.13 26.23
CA LYS A 34 11.96 -27.80 26.91
C LYS A 34 11.06 -28.52 25.92
N GLU A 35 10.49 -29.65 26.30
CA GLU A 35 9.48 -30.30 25.47
C GLU A 35 8.25 -29.39 25.30
N HIS A 36 7.71 -29.30 24.07
CA HIS A 36 6.56 -28.44 23.74
C HIS A 36 5.36 -28.66 24.66
N ASN A 37 5.02 -29.92 24.96
CA ASN A 37 3.90 -30.26 25.84
C ASN A 37 4.08 -29.70 27.27
N LYS A 38 5.32 -29.69 27.77
CA LYS A 38 5.64 -29.13 29.09
C LYS A 38 5.52 -27.61 29.09
N LEU A 39 6.01 -26.95 28.03
CA LEU A 39 5.85 -25.51 27.87
C LEU A 39 4.37 -25.12 27.72
N MET A 40 3.58 -25.86 26.95
CA MET A 40 2.15 -25.61 26.80
C MET A 40 1.40 -25.63 28.15
N ARG A 41 1.75 -26.59 29.01
CA ARG A 41 1.19 -26.66 30.37
C ARG A 41 1.60 -25.45 31.19
N ASP A 42 2.87 -25.06 31.16
CA ASP A 42 3.35 -23.91 31.90
C ASP A 42 2.65 -22.62 31.43
N ILE A 43 2.50 -22.43 30.11
CA ILE A 43 1.79 -21.26 29.56
C ILE A 43 0.34 -21.21 30.04
N ARG A 44 -0.39 -22.33 30.11
CA ARG A 44 -1.76 -22.37 30.65
C ARG A 44 -1.80 -21.94 32.11
N THR A 45 -0.87 -22.43 32.92
CA THR A 45 -0.74 -21.97 34.31
C THR A 45 -0.43 -20.47 34.39
N TYR A 46 0.40 -19.93 33.50
CA TYR A 46 0.67 -18.49 33.45
C TYR A 46 -0.55 -17.68 33.03
N ILE A 47 -1.36 -18.19 32.11
CA ILE A 47 -2.63 -17.55 31.67
C ILE A 47 -3.62 -17.50 32.88
N GLU A 48 -3.75 -18.57 33.64
CA GLU A 48 -4.58 -18.63 34.85
C GLU A 48 -4.12 -17.60 35.87
N GLN A 49 -2.83 -17.55 36.21
CA GLN A 49 -2.26 -16.58 37.15
C GLN A 49 -2.42 -15.12 36.68
N LEU A 50 -2.29 -14.83 35.38
CA LEU A 50 -2.52 -13.50 34.85
C LEU A 50 -4.00 -13.11 34.93
N GLY A 51 -4.91 -14.06 34.71
CA GLY A 51 -6.36 -13.85 34.83
C GLY A 51 -6.76 -13.52 36.27
N GLU A 52 -6.22 -14.24 37.29
CA GLU A 52 -6.43 -13.96 38.69
C GLU A 52 -5.96 -12.55 39.12
N SER A 53 -4.94 -12.04 38.44
CA SER A 53 -4.33 -10.73 38.70
C SER A 53 -4.94 -9.60 37.83
N ASN A 54 -6.04 -9.83 37.13
CA ASN A 54 -6.68 -8.89 36.21
C ASN A 54 -5.77 -8.36 35.04
N PHE A 55 -4.71 -9.09 34.69
CA PHE A 55 -3.90 -8.77 33.52
C PHE A 55 -4.43 -9.49 32.30
N GLY A 56 -4.53 -8.77 31.17
CA GLY A 56 -4.92 -9.34 29.88
C GLY A 56 -3.88 -10.33 29.35
N HIS A 57 -4.14 -11.63 29.48
CA HIS A 57 -3.21 -12.69 29.03
C HIS A 57 -2.92 -12.64 27.52
N THR A 58 -3.81 -12.07 26.71
CA THR A 58 -3.66 -11.95 25.25
C THR A 58 -2.51 -11.03 24.83
N ASP A 59 -2.06 -10.14 25.72
CA ASP A 59 -0.84 -9.34 25.51
C ASP A 59 0.44 -10.18 25.54
N PHE A 60 0.38 -11.38 26.11
CA PHE A 60 1.49 -12.29 26.31
C PHE A 60 1.36 -13.55 25.44
N PHE A 61 0.18 -14.18 25.47
CA PHE A 61 -0.09 -15.48 24.86
C PHE A 61 -1.44 -15.47 24.14
N THR A 62 -1.47 -15.88 22.87
CA THR A 62 -2.69 -16.03 22.09
C THR A 62 -2.82 -17.48 21.63
N GLU A 63 -3.99 -18.10 21.86
CA GLU A 63 -4.27 -19.44 21.40
C GLU A 63 -4.22 -19.53 19.88
N SER A 64 -3.63 -20.61 19.35
CA SER A 64 -3.49 -20.88 17.93
C SER A 64 -3.38 -22.38 17.68
N THR A 65 -3.24 -22.76 16.42
CA THR A 65 -3.03 -24.14 15.99
C THR A 65 -1.94 -24.23 14.95
N TYR A 66 -1.34 -25.41 14.81
CA TYR A 66 -0.40 -25.75 13.75
C TYR A 66 -0.75 -27.08 13.11
N GLN A 67 -0.28 -27.30 11.88
CA GLN A 67 -0.40 -28.56 11.17
C GLN A 67 0.85 -29.39 11.37
N THR A 68 0.68 -30.69 11.74
CA THR A 68 1.79 -31.63 11.77
C THR A 68 2.13 -32.14 10.37
N SER A 69 3.27 -32.81 10.21
CA SER A 69 3.67 -33.49 8.96
C SER A 69 2.63 -34.53 8.47
N GLN A 70 1.77 -35.01 9.37
CA GLN A 70 0.69 -35.94 9.08
C GLN A 70 -0.64 -35.21 8.81
N ASN A 71 -0.62 -33.90 8.59
CA ASN A 71 -1.79 -33.05 8.33
C ASN A 71 -2.82 -33.02 9.49
N LYS A 72 -2.37 -33.26 10.72
CA LYS A 72 -3.21 -33.19 11.92
C LYS A 72 -3.07 -31.84 12.58
N THR A 73 -4.20 -31.19 12.87
CA THR A 73 -4.24 -29.90 13.59
C THR A 73 -3.97 -30.12 15.07
N MET A 74 -2.98 -29.41 15.61
CA MET A 74 -2.58 -29.48 17.00
C MET A 74 -2.58 -28.06 17.62
N PRO A 75 -2.91 -27.94 18.94
CA PRO A 75 -2.91 -26.63 19.60
C PRO A 75 -1.49 -26.12 19.84
N CYS A 76 -1.33 -24.80 19.74
CA CYS A 76 -0.14 -24.05 20.16
C CYS A 76 -0.53 -22.69 20.72
N PHE A 77 0.44 -21.92 21.19
CA PHE A 77 0.28 -20.52 21.49
C PHE A 77 1.16 -19.68 20.56
N LEU A 78 0.70 -18.50 20.19
CA LEU A 78 1.51 -17.43 19.69
C LEU A 78 1.99 -16.59 20.87
N VAL A 79 3.29 -16.46 21.01
CA VAL A 79 3.95 -15.79 22.12
C VAL A 79 4.49 -14.46 21.66
N THR A 80 4.07 -13.37 22.27
CA THR A 80 4.56 -12.02 21.99
C THR A 80 5.95 -11.81 22.60
N LYS A 81 6.61 -10.69 22.29
CA LYS A 81 7.85 -10.28 22.96
C LYS A 81 7.67 -10.20 24.48
N LYS A 82 6.55 -9.60 24.97
CA LYS A 82 6.19 -9.57 26.38
C LYS A 82 6.02 -10.98 26.97
N GLY A 83 5.43 -11.91 26.18
CA GLY A 83 5.30 -13.32 26.62
C GLY A 83 6.66 -14.01 26.76
N CYS A 84 7.61 -13.73 25.86
CA CYS A 84 8.98 -14.25 25.98
C CYS A 84 9.71 -13.65 27.19
N GLU A 85 9.56 -12.34 27.43
CA GLU A 85 10.08 -11.66 28.62
C GLU A 85 9.51 -12.29 29.88
N PHE A 86 8.20 -12.53 29.94
CA PHE A 86 7.53 -13.18 31.05
C PHE A 86 8.09 -14.59 31.33
N ILE A 87 8.26 -15.40 30.28
CA ILE A 87 8.87 -16.74 30.40
C ILE A 87 10.33 -16.64 30.90
N ALA A 88 11.10 -15.68 30.37
CA ALA A 88 12.49 -15.47 30.77
C ALA A 88 12.64 -15.20 32.26
N HIS A 89 11.74 -14.42 32.84
CA HIS A 89 11.71 -14.15 34.27
C HIS A 89 11.39 -15.37 35.17
N LYS A 90 10.82 -16.43 34.57
CA LYS A 90 10.58 -17.71 35.29
C LYS A 90 11.74 -18.70 35.17
N LEU A 91 12.72 -18.38 34.32
CA LEU A 91 13.91 -19.20 34.14
C LEU A 91 15.08 -18.61 34.94
N THR A 92 15.93 -19.49 35.45
CA THR A 92 17.09 -19.09 36.25
C THR A 92 18.38 -19.62 35.64
N GLY A 93 19.51 -18.97 35.97
CA GLY A 93 20.84 -19.39 35.56
C GLY A 93 21.07 -19.30 34.02
N VAL A 94 21.99 -20.11 33.53
CA VAL A 94 22.46 -20.11 32.13
C VAL A 94 21.31 -20.27 31.14
N LYS A 95 20.34 -21.14 31.42
CA LYS A 95 19.17 -21.35 30.53
C LYS A 95 18.33 -20.11 30.35
N GLY A 96 18.15 -19.31 31.40
CA GLY A 96 17.43 -18.04 31.32
C GLY A 96 18.19 -17.04 30.46
N THR A 97 19.51 -16.95 30.64
CA THR A 97 20.37 -16.05 29.83
C THR A 97 20.38 -16.45 28.35
N GLU A 98 20.53 -17.74 28.05
CA GLU A 98 20.50 -18.24 26.66
C GLU A 98 19.15 -18.00 25.99
N PHE A 99 18.06 -18.27 26.69
CA PHE A 99 16.73 -18.02 26.16
C PHE A 99 16.51 -16.51 25.87
N THR A 100 16.94 -15.65 26.82
CA THR A 100 16.85 -14.19 26.65
C THR A 100 17.59 -13.73 25.41
N ALA A 101 18.82 -14.16 25.19
CA ALA A 101 19.59 -13.82 24.01
C ALA A 101 18.92 -14.31 22.70
N LYS A 102 18.41 -15.55 22.69
CA LYS A 102 17.76 -16.14 21.52
C LYS A 102 16.50 -15.39 21.11
N TYR A 103 15.59 -15.10 22.07
CA TYR A 103 14.36 -14.42 21.71
C TYR A 103 14.59 -12.94 21.31
N ILE A 104 15.55 -12.25 21.95
CA ILE A 104 15.91 -10.88 21.55
C ILE A 104 16.38 -10.85 20.10
N ASN A 105 17.34 -11.72 19.75
CA ASN A 105 17.85 -11.81 18.38
C ASN A 105 16.72 -12.14 17.40
N ARG A 106 15.85 -13.07 17.74
CA ARG A 106 14.73 -13.46 16.87
C ARG A 106 13.74 -12.32 16.62
N PHE A 107 13.43 -11.52 17.64
CA PHE A 107 12.58 -10.36 17.45
C PHE A 107 13.26 -9.26 16.64
N HIS A 108 14.56 -9.04 16.79
CA HIS A 108 15.30 -8.09 15.94
C HIS A 108 15.33 -8.57 14.48
N GLU A 109 15.61 -9.84 14.20
CA GLU A 109 15.55 -10.41 12.84
C GLU A 109 14.18 -10.18 12.17
N MET A 110 13.08 -10.35 12.93
CA MET A 110 11.75 -10.08 12.43
C MET A 110 11.53 -8.57 12.19
N GLU A 111 12.10 -7.71 13.02
CA GLU A 111 12.05 -6.26 12.84
C GLU A 111 12.77 -5.82 11.58
N ASP A 112 13.99 -6.28 11.40
CA ASP A 112 14.81 -5.99 10.23
C ASP A 112 14.16 -6.49 8.94
N TYR A 113 13.58 -7.70 8.96
CA TYR A 113 12.87 -8.26 7.82
C TYR A 113 11.65 -7.41 7.41
N ILE A 114 10.86 -6.94 8.39
CA ILE A 114 9.70 -6.09 8.13
C ILE A 114 10.13 -4.72 7.58
N GLN A 115 11.15 -4.10 8.18
CA GLN A 115 11.67 -2.82 7.72
C GLN A 115 12.22 -2.90 6.29
N LYS A 116 12.96 -3.95 5.99
CA LYS A 116 13.47 -4.19 4.63
C LYS A 116 12.33 -4.35 3.62
N ASN A 117 11.34 -5.18 3.91
CA ASN A 117 10.21 -5.38 3.01
C ASN A 117 9.38 -4.11 2.80
N GLN A 118 9.20 -3.27 3.83
CA GLN A 118 8.53 -1.97 3.68
C GLN A 118 9.32 -1.02 2.79
N SER A 119 10.66 -0.99 2.93
CA SER A 119 11.53 -0.19 2.08
C SER A 119 11.48 -0.62 0.62
N ASP A 120 11.57 -1.94 0.38
CA ASP A 120 11.51 -2.50 -0.98
C ASP A 120 10.15 -2.22 -1.65
N LEU A 121 9.05 -2.34 -0.89
CA LEU A 121 7.71 -2.04 -1.38
C LEU A 121 7.53 -0.55 -1.69
N LEU A 122 8.04 0.34 -0.83
CA LEU A 122 8.02 1.78 -1.06
C LEU A 122 8.80 2.13 -2.33
N GLN A 123 10.01 1.58 -2.49
CA GLN A 123 10.83 1.82 -3.68
C GLN A 123 10.13 1.35 -4.95
N ALA A 124 9.58 0.14 -4.95
CA ALA A 124 8.78 -0.38 -6.06
C ALA A 124 7.57 0.52 -6.36
N GLY A 125 6.86 0.98 -5.33
CA GLY A 125 5.74 1.91 -5.46
C GLY A 125 6.15 3.23 -6.11
N MET A 126 7.29 3.80 -5.73
CA MET A 126 7.84 5.02 -6.34
C MET A 126 8.13 4.85 -7.83
N TYR A 127 8.70 3.71 -8.24
CA TYR A 127 8.93 3.42 -9.65
C TYR A 127 7.62 3.31 -10.42
N VAL A 128 6.63 2.61 -9.88
CA VAL A 128 5.32 2.48 -10.52
C VAL A 128 4.64 3.83 -10.66
N VAL A 129 4.61 4.65 -9.61
CA VAL A 129 4.02 6.00 -9.67
C VAL A 129 4.72 6.86 -10.72
N LYS A 130 6.05 6.85 -10.74
CA LYS A 130 6.83 7.60 -11.73
C LYS A 130 6.51 7.12 -13.15
N PHE A 131 6.55 5.81 -13.40
CA PHE A 131 6.28 5.23 -14.72
C PHE A 131 4.87 5.58 -15.21
N VAL A 132 3.85 5.41 -14.37
CA VAL A 132 2.45 5.72 -14.71
C VAL A 132 2.27 7.22 -14.96
N ALA A 133 2.88 8.08 -14.13
CA ALA A 133 2.81 9.52 -14.31
C ALA A 133 3.45 9.98 -15.62
N ASP A 134 4.56 9.35 -16.02
CA ASP A 134 5.25 9.64 -17.28
C ASP A 134 4.46 9.09 -18.47
N ASP A 135 3.95 7.85 -18.42
CA ASP A 135 3.15 7.24 -19.50
C ASP A 135 1.83 7.98 -19.76
N LEU A 136 1.18 8.45 -18.70
CA LEU A 136 -0.05 9.25 -18.78
C LEU A 136 0.20 10.74 -19.02
N ARG A 137 1.44 11.18 -19.03
CA ARG A 137 1.85 12.59 -19.20
C ARG A 137 1.09 13.52 -18.25
N VAL A 138 0.93 13.09 -16.99
CA VAL A 138 0.21 13.90 -16.00
C VAL A 138 1.00 15.16 -15.63
N ASN A 139 0.29 16.24 -15.37
CA ASN A 139 0.90 17.50 -14.96
C ASN A 139 1.55 17.40 -13.55
N GLU A 140 2.38 18.38 -13.21
CA GLU A 140 3.16 18.38 -11.98
C GLU A 140 2.29 18.36 -10.71
N ALA A 141 1.16 19.07 -10.70
CA ALA A 141 0.24 19.09 -9.57
C ALA A 141 -0.38 17.70 -9.31
N SER A 142 -0.81 17.03 -10.38
CA SER A 142 -1.33 15.65 -10.30
C SER A 142 -0.25 14.67 -9.87
N ARG A 143 0.98 14.84 -10.33
CA ARG A 143 2.13 14.01 -9.94
C ARG A 143 2.44 14.16 -8.45
N LEU A 144 2.43 15.40 -7.92
CA LEU A 144 2.58 15.65 -6.49
C LEU A 144 1.46 14.99 -5.68
N LEU A 145 0.20 15.07 -6.11
CA LEU A 145 -0.91 14.40 -5.45
C LEU A 145 -0.73 12.87 -5.41
N MET A 146 -0.21 12.27 -6.48
CA MET A 146 0.11 10.83 -6.50
C MET A 146 1.20 10.48 -5.46
N TYR A 147 2.25 11.31 -5.33
CA TYR A 147 3.27 11.13 -4.31
C TYR A 147 2.73 11.34 -2.89
N GLU A 148 1.88 12.35 -2.67
CA GLU A 148 1.24 12.57 -1.38
C GLU A 148 0.38 11.38 -0.94
N ASN A 149 -0.40 10.81 -1.84
CA ASN A 149 -1.22 9.63 -1.55
C ASN A 149 -0.33 8.43 -1.19
N MET A 150 0.74 8.21 -1.95
CA MET A 150 1.69 7.15 -1.63
C MET A 150 2.38 7.36 -0.27
N CYS A 151 2.77 8.59 0.06
CA CYS A 151 3.31 8.91 1.37
C CYS A 151 2.31 8.59 2.49
N LYS A 152 1.02 8.90 2.30
CA LYS A 152 -0.04 8.57 3.26
C LYS A 152 -0.19 7.06 3.45
N ASP A 153 -0.18 6.28 2.36
CA ASP A 153 -0.31 4.81 2.43
C ASP A 153 0.85 4.17 3.20
N PHE A 154 2.04 4.75 3.14
CA PHE A 154 3.24 4.28 3.85
C PHE A 154 3.51 5.01 5.18
N ASN A 155 2.60 5.88 5.64
CA ASN A 155 2.77 6.72 6.84
C ASN A 155 4.06 7.57 6.82
N ILE A 156 4.42 8.08 5.66
CA ILE A 156 5.59 8.97 5.47
C ILE A 156 5.12 10.42 5.63
N PRO A 157 5.83 11.28 6.40
CA PRO A 157 5.50 12.69 6.47
C PRO A 157 5.56 13.36 5.10
N THR A 158 4.55 14.16 4.77
CA THR A 158 4.50 14.90 3.48
C THR A 158 5.11 16.31 3.56
N SER A 159 5.62 16.69 4.72
CA SER A 159 6.18 18.03 4.96
C SER A 159 7.40 18.39 4.10
N PHE A 160 8.09 17.38 3.56
CA PHE A 160 9.24 17.56 2.65
C PHE A 160 8.82 17.70 1.18
N LEU A 161 7.56 17.41 0.84
CA LEU A 161 7.08 17.61 -0.52
C LEU A 161 6.91 19.12 -0.78
N PRO A 162 7.32 19.62 -1.96
CA PRO A 162 7.10 21.00 -2.31
C PRO A 162 5.60 21.31 -2.34
N LYS A 163 5.23 22.47 -1.83
CA LYS A 163 3.87 22.98 -2.06
C LYS A 163 3.81 23.47 -3.50
N TYR A 164 2.99 22.85 -4.31
CA TYR A 164 2.79 23.28 -5.67
C TYR A 164 2.12 24.66 -5.68
N ALA A 165 2.85 25.68 -6.11
CA ALA A 165 2.29 26.96 -6.49
C ALA A 165 2.32 26.98 -8.03
N SER A 166 1.14 26.96 -8.67
CA SER A 166 1.07 27.13 -10.11
C SER A 166 1.59 28.52 -10.48
N ASN A 167 2.83 28.60 -10.95
CA ASN A 167 3.47 29.83 -11.39
C ASN A 167 2.99 30.32 -12.76
N GLY A 168 1.83 29.91 -13.19
CA GLY A 168 1.21 30.35 -14.42
C GLY A 168 -0.25 30.01 -14.35
N ASN A 169 -1.05 30.99 -13.95
CA ASN A 169 -2.51 30.86 -13.85
C ASN A 169 -3.12 30.86 -15.25
N ARG A 170 -2.69 29.92 -16.12
CA ARG A 170 -3.41 29.72 -17.39
C ARG A 170 -4.74 29.06 -17.05
N GLU A 171 -5.82 29.75 -17.40
CA GLU A 171 -7.14 29.20 -17.19
C GLU A 171 -7.34 27.96 -18.06
N MET A 172 -7.65 26.82 -17.41
CA MET A 172 -7.91 25.55 -18.08
C MET A 172 -9.38 25.18 -17.95
N LYS A 173 -9.97 24.74 -19.05
CA LYS A 173 -11.35 24.30 -19.09
C LYS A 173 -11.50 22.98 -19.82
N SER A 174 -12.64 22.33 -19.59
CA SER A 174 -13.00 21.15 -20.37
C SER A 174 -13.27 21.51 -21.83
N LEU A 175 -13.04 20.57 -22.75
CA LEU A 175 -13.34 20.77 -24.17
C LEU A 175 -14.78 21.22 -24.41
N THR A 176 -15.73 20.63 -23.70
CA THR A 176 -17.16 21.00 -23.83
C THR A 176 -17.41 22.46 -23.44
N ALA A 177 -16.78 22.94 -22.37
CA ALA A 177 -16.92 24.33 -21.95
C ALA A 177 -16.34 25.29 -23.00
N LEU A 178 -15.13 25.03 -23.48
CA LEU A 178 -14.47 25.90 -24.46
C LEU A 178 -15.20 25.94 -25.80
N LEU A 179 -15.69 24.81 -26.30
CA LEU A 179 -16.49 24.77 -27.54
C LEU A 179 -17.79 25.56 -27.40
N SER A 180 -18.44 25.50 -26.21
CA SER A 180 -19.66 26.24 -25.92
C SER A 180 -19.41 27.76 -25.80
N GLU A 181 -18.41 28.15 -25.02
CA GLU A 181 -18.05 29.56 -24.80
C GLU A 181 -17.66 30.27 -26.10
N ASN A 182 -16.90 29.59 -26.95
CA ASN A 182 -16.44 30.11 -28.23
C ASN A 182 -17.43 29.90 -29.40
N LYS A 183 -18.62 29.34 -29.11
CA LYS A 183 -19.69 29.09 -30.10
C LYS A 183 -19.18 28.36 -31.37
N CYS A 184 -18.31 27.35 -31.17
CA CYS A 184 -17.62 26.67 -32.26
C CYS A 184 -18.53 25.80 -33.18
N GLY A 185 -19.79 25.60 -32.82
CA GLY A 185 -20.77 24.88 -33.68
C GLY A 185 -20.52 23.35 -33.81
N ILE A 186 -19.53 22.81 -33.12
CA ILE A 186 -19.19 21.38 -33.13
C ILE A 186 -19.30 20.78 -31.72
N SER A 187 -19.74 19.53 -31.62
CA SER A 187 -19.83 18.86 -30.33
C SER A 187 -18.46 18.28 -29.89
N ALA A 188 -18.22 18.21 -28.59
CA ALA A 188 -16.99 17.66 -28.03
C ALA A 188 -16.67 16.21 -28.52
N PRO A 189 -17.64 15.29 -28.65
CA PRO A 189 -17.35 13.97 -29.23
C PRO A 189 -16.81 14.05 -30.68
N LYS A 190 -17.39 14.90 -31.53
CA LYS A 190 -16.92 15.06 -32.91
C LYS A 190 -15.55 15.71 -32.97
N PHE A 191 -15.31 16.74 -32.16
CA PHE A 191 -14.01 17.40 -32.11
C PHE A 191 -12.92 16.51 -31.54
N ASN A 192 -13.25 15.64 -30.58
CA ASN A 192 -12.31 14.63 -30.08
C ASN A 192 -11.85 13.64 -31.17
N VAL A 193 -12.71 13.29 -32.12
CA VAL A 193 -12.32 12.44 -33.26
C VAL A 193 -11.27 13.15 -34.11
N LEU A 194 -11.49 14.41 -34.46
CA LEU A 194 -10.54 15.21 -35.24
C LEU A 194 -9.21 15.39 -34.48
N LEU A 195 -9.25 15.63 -33.17
CA LEU A 195 -8.04 15.71 -32.35
C LEU A 195 -7.24 14.41 -32.36
N MET A 196 -7.92 13.26 -32.35
CA MET A 196 -7.27 11.94 -32.44
C MET A 196 -6.70 11.70 -33.82
N GLU A 197 -7.43 12.00 -34.89
CA GLU A 197 -6.99 11.87 -36.30
C GLU A 197 -5.73 12.70 -36.58
N GLN A 198 -5.64 13.89 -36.00
CA GLN A 198 -4.49 14.77 -36.16
C GLN A 198 -3.39 14.59 -35.12
N GLY A 199 -3.54 13.61 -34.20
CA GLY A 199 -2.54 13.21 -33.24
C GLY A 199 -2.35 14.17 -32.04
N TYR A 200 -3.33 15.00 -31.70
CA TYR A 200 -3.33 15.83 -30.48
C TYR A 200 -3.87 15.08 -29.27
N LEU A 201 -4.73 14.08 -29.50
CA LEU A 201 -5.38 13.29 -28.48
C LEU A 201 -5.20 11.80 -28.80
N GLU A 202 -5.09 10.99 -27.79
CA GLU A 202 -5.07 9.52 -27.94
C GLU A 202 -6.09 8.88 -26.99
N GLU A 203 -6.56 7.68 -27.35
CA GLU A 203 -7.42 6.87 -26.49
C GLU A 203 -6.58 5.81 -25.81
N LYS A 204 -6.60 5.79 -24.47
CA LYS A 204 -5.96 4.78 -23.62
C LYS A 204 -7.01 3.88 -22.98
N GLU A 205 -6.61 2.69 -22.58
CA GLU A 205 -7.49 1.69 -21.98
C GLU A 205 -7.04 1.37 -20.55
N ARG A 206 -8.01 1.08 -19.69
CA ARG A 206 -7.77 0.56 -18.34
C ARG A 206 -8.79 -0.50 -17.97
N GLN A 207 -8.44 -1.35 -17.02
CA GLN A 207 -9.38 -2.31 -16.45
C GLN A 207 -10.49 -1.59 -15.67
N SER A 208 -11.72 -2.07 -15.80
CA SER A 208 -12.84 -1.56 -15.03
C SER A 208 -12.68 -1.91 -13.55
N THR A 209 -13.05 -0.97 -12.67
CA THR A 209 -13.10 -1.22 -11.21
C THR A 209 -14.37 -2.00 -10.78
N LYS A 210 -15.34 -2.11 -11.69
CA LYS A 210 -16.64 -2.76 -11.43
C LYS A 210 -16.90 -3.85 -12.47
N GLY A 211 -16.07 -4.90 -12.50
CA GLY A 211 -16.23 -6.05 -13.39
C GLY A 211 -15.05 -6.27 -14.36
N ASN A 212 -15.14 -7.31 -15.21
CA ASN A 212 -14.05 -7.77 -16.09
C ASN A 212 -13.93 -6.97 -17.41
N GLY A 213 -14.51 -5.79 -17.50
CA GLY A 213 -14.50 -4.97 -18.72
C GLY A 213 -13.33 -4.00 -18.80
N VAL A 214 -12.99 -3.60 -20.02
CA VAL A 214 -12.03 -2.53 -20.30
C VAL A 214 -12.79 -1.20 -20.44
N LYS A 215 -12.25 -0.13 -19.85
CA LYS A 215 -12.75 1.24 -20.02
C LYS A 215 -11.72 2.07 -20.77
N LYS A 216 -12.21 2.90 -21.67
CA LYS A 216 -11.43 3.82 -22.46
C LYS A 216 -11.47 5.22 -21.87
N PHE A 217 -10.36 5.91 -21.92
CA PHE A 217 -10.24 7.32 -21.54
C PHE A 217 -9.31 8.05 -22.52
N LYS A 218 -9.35 9.37 -22.49
CA LYS A 218 -8.59 10.21 -23.41
C LYS A 218 -7.42 10.87 -22.70
N SER A 219 -6.31 11.01 -23.43
CA SER A 219 -5.09 11.65 -22.96
C SER A 219 -4.51 12.51 -24.07
N LEU A 220 -4.03 13.71 -23.75
CA LEU A 220 -3.26 14.52 -24.70
C LEU A 220 -1.94 13.83 -25.00
N THR A 221 -1.57 13.84 -26.26
CA THR A 221 -0.24 13.42 -26.72
C THR A 221 0.79 14.52 -26.45
N ASP A 222 2.07 14.29 -26.74
CA ASP A 222 3.11 15.33 -26.64
C ASP A 222 2.78 16.56 -27.50
N LYS A 223 2.17 16.36 -28.67
CA LYS A 223 1.66 17.43 -29.53
C LYS A 223 0.50 18.19 -28.88
N GLY A 224 -0.39 17.46 -28.22
CA GLY A 224 -1.57 18.04 -27.51
C GLY A 224 -1.21 18.83 -26.27
N LEU A 225 -0.14 18.47 -25.56
CA LEU A 225 0.31 19.17 -24.34
C LEU A 225 0.70 20.65 -24.57
N ARG A 226 0.92 21.05 -25.80
CA ARG A 226 1.08 22.47 -26.15
C ARG A 226 -0.19 23.29 -25.85
N TYR A 227 -1.36 22.66 -25.93
CA TYR A 227 -2.66 23.28 -25.83
C TYR A 227 -3.46 22.93 -24.56
N GLY A 228 -2.87 22.13 -23.66
CA GLY A 228 -3.54 21.70 -22.44
C GLY A 228 -2.71 20.79 -21.56
N GLU A 229 -3.33 20.22 -20.56
CA GLU A 229 -2.70 19.32 -19.60
C GLU A 229 -3.54 18.08 -19.32
N ASN A 230 -2.88 16.98 -19.00
CA ASN A 230 -3.51 15.77 -18.51
C ASN A 230 -3.57 15.81 -16.98
N LEU A 231 -4.74 16.05 -16.40
CA LEU A 231 -4.97 15.97 -14.97
C LEU A 231 -5.46 14.57 -14.60
N VAL A 232 -5.11 14.11 -13.40
CA VAL A 232 -5.73 12.90 -12.85
C VAL A 232 -7.22 13.17 -12.65
N SER A 233 -8.07 12.27 -13.14
CA SER A 233 -9.52 12.43 -13.04
C SER A 233 -9.96 12.47 -11.58
N PRO A 234 -10.75 13.48 -11.15
CA PRO A 234 -11.25 13.54 -9.79
C PRO A 234 -12.20 12.39 -9.43
N HIS A 235 -12.79 11.74 -10.42
CA HIS A 235 -13.70 10.61 -10.24
C HIS A 235 -12.98 9.26 -10.26
N ASN A 236 -11.77 9.19 -10.84
CA ASN A 236 -11.01 7.96 -10.91
C ASN A 236 -9.51 8.24 -11.12
N GLN A 237 -8.72 8.00 -10.10
CA GLN A 237 -7.26 8.22 -10.13
C GLN A 237 -6.49 7.33 -11.12
N ARG A 238 -7.16 6.38 -11.79
CA ARG A 238 -6.58 5.48 -12.79
C ARG A 238 -6.72 5.97 -14.22
N GLU A 239 -7.23 7.16 -14.41
CA GLU A 239 -7.42 7.79 -15.73
C GLU A 239 -7.11 9.27 -15.68
N THR A 240 -6.69 9.82 -16.80
CA THR A 240 -6.50 11.26 -16.97
C THR A 240 -7.74 11.90 -17.59
N GLN A 241 -7.93 13.18 -17.29
CA GLN A 241 -8.90 14.04 -17.95
C GLN A 241 -8.14 15.18 -18.62
N PRO A 242 -8.18 15.29 -19.96
CA PRO A 242 -7.58 16.41 -20.65
C PRO A 242 -8.32 17.71 -20.36
N LEU A 243 -7.60 18.73 -19.95
CA LEU A 243 -8.07 20.10 -19.89
C LEU A 243 -7.25 20.95 -20.85
N TYR A 244 -7.89 21.96 -21.44
CA TYR A 244 -7.29 22.79 -22.47
C TYR A 244 -7.15 24.23 -21.96
N TYR A 245 -6.09 24.91 -22.38
CA TYR A 245 -5.84 26.30 -22.04
C TYR A 245 -6.82 27.21 -22.79
N SER A 246 -7.50 28.09 -22.06
CA SER A 246 -8.49 29.01 -22.64
C SER A 246 -7.87 29.99 -23.66
N ASP A 247 -6.65 30.42 -23.41
CA ASP A 247 -5.91 31.39 -24.22
C ASP A 247 -5.41 30.88 -25.58
N THR A 248 -5.09 29.58 -25.70
CA THR A 248 -4.61 28.96 -26.94
C THR A 248 -5.63 28.03 -27.60
N PHE A 249 -6.84 27.92 -27.02
CA PHE A 249 -7.85 26.99 -27.55
C PHE A 249 -8.28 27.31 -28.98
N MET A 250 -8.43 28.59 -29.33
CA MET A 250 -8.84 28.98 -30.68
C MET A 250 -7.74 28.75 -31.73
N GLU A 251 -6.47 28.79 -31.33
CA GLU A 251 -5.34 28.36 -32.20
C GLU A 251 -5.47 26.87 -32.51
N LEU A 252 -5.65 26.03 -31.46
CA LEU A 252 -5.87 24.58 -31.63
C LEU A 252 -7.11 24.31 -32.53
N PHE A 253 -8.20 25.04 -32.29
CA PHE A 253 -9.42 24.87 -33.08
C PHE A 253 -9.18 25.17 -34.56
N GLY A 254 -8.47 26.25 -34.85
CA GLY A 254 -8.08 26.62 -36.22
C GLY A 254 -7.17 25.59 -36.90
N GLU A 255 -6.19 25.04 -36.16
CA GLU A 255 -5.30 23.99 -36.69
C GLU A 255 -6.05 22.68 -37.03
N VAL A 256 -7.05 22.34 -36.21
CA VAL A 256 -7.81 21.09 -36.36
C VAL A 256 -8.90 21.15 -37.40
N MET A 257 -9.44 22.36 -37.69
CA MET A 257 -10.53 22.55 -38.64
C MET A 257 -10.07 22.89 -40.03
N ASN A 258 -8.79 23.22 -40.26
CA ASN A 258 -8.15 23.40 -41.54
C ASN A 258 -7.55 22.11 -42.06
#